data_61da75579c7c27cf72cade3ff26a9f2b
#
_entry.id   61da75579c7c27cf72cade3ff26a9f2b
#
_cell.length_a   1.000
_cell.length_b   1.000
_cell.length_c   1.000
_cell.angle_alpha   90.00
_cell.angle_beta   90.00
_cell.angle_gamma   90.00
#
_symmetry.space_group_name_H-M   'P 1'
#
loop_
_entity.id
_entity.type
_entity.pdbx_description
1 polymer ?
#
loop_
_entity_poly.entity_id
_entity_poly.type
_entity_poly.pdbx_seq_one_letter_code
_entity_poly.pdbx_strand_id
1 'polypeptide(L)'
;LNIEQQDGYVVCTLDSPDQGVKGIGCYKNLLTDEAIKVTVSAIGASYEAELINGELVGTFSQGGLKLPLTLKRGEYKPLRPQTPTKPFSYTTEEVVFTNETEGAQLSGTLTYPVNFEKYKKSSVPVVLMVSGSGDQNRDEELFDHKPFLVIADFLAKNGIASLRYDDRGVGKSTGPTKNTTTENNLADAEAGIAYL
;
A
#
# COMPACT_ATOMS: atom_id res chain seq x y z
N LEU A 1 7.15 -12.93 13.31
CA LEU A 1 7.29 -13.17 14.75
C LEU A 1 8.62 -12.59 15.19
N ASN A 2 8.57 -11.61 16.09
CA ASN A 2 9.75 -10.97 16.65
C ASN A 2 9.97 -11.47 18.07
N ILE A 3 11.21 -11.83 18.38
CA ILE A 3 11.61 -12.28 19.71
C ILE A 3 12.86 -11.45 20.07
N GLU A 4 12.71 -10.59 21.06
CA GLU A 4 13.75 -9.64 21.47
C GLU A 4 14.00 -9.71 22.97
N GLN A 5 15.23 -9.46 23.39
CA GLN A 5 15.58 -9.31 24.78
C GLN A 5 15.59 -7.81 25.14
N GLN A 6 14.69 -7.40 26.02
CA GLN A 6 14.57 -6.03 26.50
C GLN A 6 14.64 -6.02 28.02
N ASP A 7 15.58 -5.27 28.61
CA ASP A 7 15.73 -5.10 30.06
C ASP A 7 15.75 -6.41 30.87
N GLY A 8 16.37 -7.46 30.30
CA GLY A 8 16.44 -8.79 30.92
C GLY A 8 15.21 -9.68 30.71
N TYR A 9 14.20 -9.19 30.02
CA TYR A 9 12.99 -9.95 29.67
C TYR A 9 12.96 -10.26 28.17
N VAL A 10 12.40 -11.41 27.82
CA VAL A 10 12.13 -11.73 26.40
C VAL A 10 10.74 -11.23 26.03
N VAL A 11 10.70 -10.31 25.10
CA VAL A 11 9.48 -9.77 24.50
C VAL A 11 9.21 -10.53 23.21
N CYS A 12 7.96 -10.91 23.00
CA CYS A 12 7.50 -11.59 21.79
C CYS A 12 6.35 -10.80 21.16
N THR A 13 6.48 -10.47 19.88
CA THR A 13 5.43 -9.82 19.09
C THR A 13 5.24 -10.49 17.75
N LEU A 14 4.02 -10.39 17.21
CA LEU A 14 3.67 -10.83 15.87
C LEU A 14 3.41 -9.61 14.98
N ASP A 15 3.96 -9.63 13.79
CA ASP A 15 3.60 -8.71 12.72
C ASP A 15 2.79 -9.44 11.65
N SER A 16 1.83 -8.76 11.05
CA SER A 16 1.12 -9.20 9.86
C SER A 16 1.37 -8.17 8.74
N PRO A 17 2.47 -8.29 7.99
CA PRO A 17 2.87 -7.28 7.02
C PRO A 17 1.84 -7.07 5.90
N ASP A 18 1.17 -8.14 5.46
CA ASP A 18 0.13 -8.05 4.42
C ASP A 18 -1.13 -7.31 4.89
N GLN A 19 -1.30 -7.17 6.20
CA GLN A 19 -2.38 -6.39 6.83
C GLN A 19 -1.87 -5.08 7.42
N GLY A 20 -0.58 -4.75 7.25
CA GLY A 20 0.06 -3.55 7.80
C GLY A 20 0.10 -3.47 9.33
N VAL A 21 -0.16 -4.56 10.01
CA VAL A 21 -0.20 -4.60 11.48
C VAL A 21 1.16 -5.04 12.01
N LYS A 22 1.68 -4.29 13.00
CA LYS A 22 2.95 -4.58 13.66
C LYS A 22 2.80 -4.60 15.18
N GLY A 23 3.67 -5.37 15.83
CA GLY A 23 3.84 -5.34 17.27
C GLY A 23 2.67 -5.94 18.07
N ILE A 24 1.90 -6.87 17.51
CA ILE A 24 0.84 -7.55 18.26
C ILE A 24 1.50 -8.38 19.37
N GLY A 25 1.17 -8.08 20.62
CA GLY A 25 1.76 -8.76 21.78
C GLY A 25 1.47 -10.26 21.78
N CYS A 26 2.51 -11.06 22.04
CA CYS A 26 2.39 -12.50 22.20
C CYS A 26 2.69 -12.91 23.65
N TYR A 27 1.90 -13.84 24.18
CA TYR A 27 2.24 -14.56 25.40
C TYR A 27 3.12 -15.76 25.07
N LYS A 28 4.26 -15.84 25.73
CA LYS A 28 5.15 -17.01 25.65
C LYS A 28 4.60 -18.11 26.56
N ASN A 29 4.17 -19.21 25.99
CA ASN A 29 3.80 -20.40 26.73
C ASN A 29 5.03 -21.31 26.90
N LEU A 30 5.88 -21.36 25.88
CA LEU A 30 7.15 -22.07 25.86
C LEU A 30 8.14 -21.32 24.96
N LEU A 31 9.38 -21.18 25.41
CA LEU A 31 10.50 -20.75 24.58
C LEU A 31 11.76 -21.45 25.06
N THR A 32 12.29 -22.30 24.22
CA THR A 32 13.54 -23.06 24.42
C THR A 32 14.43 -22.90 23.19
N ASP A 33 15.62 -23.48 23.23
CA ASP A 33 16.51 -23.51 22.06
C ASP A 33 15.98 -24.43 20.93
N GLU A 34 15.00 -25.28 21.23
CA GLU A 34 14.48 -26.29 20.32
C GLU A 34 13.02 -26.06 19.90
N ALA A 35 12.24 -25.33 20.71
CA ALA A 35 10.80 -25.18 20.47
C ALA A 35 10.23 -23.86 20.98
N ILE A 36 9.16 -23.42 20.34
CA ILE A 36 8.37 -22.25 20.74
C ILE A 36 6.89 -22.59 20.79
N LYS A 37 6.21 -22.03 21.79
CA LYS A 37 4.76 -21.96 21.84
C LYS A 37 4.34 -20.57 22.30
N VAL A 38 3.57 -19.90 21.48
CA VAL A 38 3.07 -18.55 21.75
C VAL A 38 1.57 -18.46 21.52
N THR A 39 0.92 -17.59 22.31
CA THR A 39 -0.49 -17.24 22.15
C THR A 39 -0.61 -15.76 21.82
N VAL A 40 -1.39 -15.42 20.80
CA VAL A 40 -1.68 -14.06 20.35
C VAL A 40 -3.14 -13.76 20.67
N SER A 41 -3.40 -13.36 21.92
CA SER A 41 -4.76 -13.23 22.44
C SER A 41 -5.60 -12.20 21.70
N ALA A 42 -4.97 -11.12 21.21
CA ALA A 42 -5.65 -10.06 20.48
C ALA A 42 -6.40 -10.53 19.23
N ILE A 43 -5.93 -11.62 18.62
CA ILE A 43 -6.53 -12.21 17.41
C ILE A 43 -7.01 -13.65 17.61
N GLY A 44 -7.03 -14.14 18.85
CA GLY A 44 -7.44 -15.52 19.17
C GLY A 44 -6.58 -16.58 18.48
N ALA A 45 -5.28 -16.34 18.32
CA ALA A 45 -4.39 -17.23 17.60
C ALA A 45 -3.31 -17.82 18.51
N SER A 46 -2.70 -18.94 18.05
CA SER A 46 -1.53 -19.54 18.66
C SER A 46 -0.59 -20.11 17.59
N TYR A 47 0.69 -20.16 17.92
CA TYR A 47 1.70 -20.80 17.09
C TYR A 47 2.55 -21.73 17.96
N GLU A 48 2.72 -22.97 17.51
CA GLU A 48 3.54 -23.99 18.16
C GLU A 48 4.46 -24.61 17.12
N ALA A 49 5.77 -24.57 17.37
CA ALA A 49 6.77 -24.98 16.40
C ALA A 49 8.04 -25.51 17.07
N GLU A 50 8.78 -26.33 16.33
CA GLU A 50 10.11 -26.80 16.64
C GLU A 50 11.14 -26.12 15.73
N LEU A 51 12.36 -25.93 16.26
CA LEU A 51 13.48 -25.40 15.48
C LEU A 51 14.16 -26.57 14.72
N ILE A 52 13.93 -26.61 13.41
CA ILE A 52 14.46 -27.63 12.51
C ILE A 52 15.31 -26.95 11.44
N ASN A 53 16.60 -27.28 11.39
CA ASN A 53 17.56 -26.69 10.42
C ASN A 53 17.55 -25.15 10.36
N GLY A 54 17.33 -24.50 11.51
CA GLY A 54 17.32 -23.03 11.63
C GLY A 54 15.98 -22.38 11.25
N GLU A 55 14.95 -23.15 10.94
CA GLU A 55 13.61 -22.69 10.68
C GLU A 55 12.64 -23.15 11.78
N LEU A 56 11.66 -22.34 12.15
CA LEU A 56 10.57 -22.74 13.03
C LEU A 56 9.48 -23.42 12.20
N VAL A 57 9.40 -24.74 12.31
CA VAL A 57 8.43 -25.56 11.59
C VAL A 57 7.32 -25.95 12.53
N GLY A 58 6.09 -25.55 12.24
CA GLY A 58 5.01 -25.74 13.18
C GLY A 58 3.61 -25.53 12.65
N THR A 59 2.71 -25.26 13.59
CA THR A 59 1.29 -25.09 13.31
C THR A 59 0.79 -23.75 13.85
N PHE A 60 0.20 -22.95 12.99
CA PHE A 60 -0.58 -21.77 13.34
C PHE A 60 -2.05 -22.15 13.49
N SER A 61 -2.67 -21.72 14.58
CA SER A 61 -4.07 -22.01 14.87
C SER A 61 -4.83 -20.73 15.12
N GLN A 62 -5.99 -20.54 14.48
CA GLN A 62 -6.87 -19.40 14.67
C GLN A 62 -8.31 -19.78 14.31
N GLY A 63 -9.29 -19.41 15.15
CA GLY A 63 -10.72 -19.64 14.88
C GLY A 63 -11.09 -21.10 14.59
N GLY A 64 -10.38 -22.06 15.22
CA GLY A 64 -10.60 -23.51 15.00
C GLY A 64 -9.85 -24.07 13.78
N LEU A 65 -9.28 -23.24 12.93
CA LEU A 65 -8.41 -23.66 11.83
C LEU A 65 -7.00 -23.96 12.32
N LYS A 66 -6.34 -24.95 11.75
CA LYS A 66 -4.95 -25.30 11.97
C LYS A 66 -4.24 -25.34 10.63
N LEU A 67 -3.21 -24.52 10.47
CA LEU A 67 -2.46 -24.40 9.24
C LEU A 67 -0.97 -24.69 9.51
N PRO A 68 -0.30 -25.49 8.67
CA PRO A 68 1.14 -25.62 8.77
C PRO A 68 1.77 -24.24 8.44
N LEU A 69 2.74 -23.83 9.26
CA LEU A 69 3.47 -22.58 9.07
C LEU A 69 4.94 -22.80 9.39
N THR A 70 5.80 -22.47 8.44
CA THR A 70 7.24 -22.43 8.63
C THR A 70 7.71 -21.00 8.64
N LEU A 71 8.36 -20.57 9.71
CA LEU A 71 8.98 -19.25 9.81
C LEU A 71 10.49 -19.38 9.61
N LYS A 72 11.00 -18.55 8.70
CA LYS A 72 12.44 -18.43 8.42
C LYS A 72 12.98 -17.18 9.11
N ARG A 73 14.24 -17.26 9.56
CA ARG A 73 14.91 -16.08 10.10
C ARG A 73 15.15 -15.06 8.99
N GLY A 74 14.75 -13.82 9.21
CA GLY A 74 14.95 -12.72 8.27
C GLY A 74 13.87 -11.68 8.39
N GLU A 75 14.00 -10.63 7.60
CA GLU A 75 13.00 -9.59 7.45
C GLU A 75 12.03 -9.98 6.34
N TYR A 76 10.74 -9.99 6.62
CA TYR A 76 9.72 -10.18 5.60
C TYR A 76 9.55 -8.89 4.78
N LYS A 77 9.69 -9.04 3.46
CA LYS A 77 9.36 -7.96 2.51
C LYS A 77 8.20 -8.43 1.63
N PRO A 78 7.06 -7.73 1.65
CA PRO A 78 5.95 -8.08 0.78
C PRO A 78 6.39 -8.10 -0.68
N LEU A 79 6.09 -9.18 -1.39
CA LEU A 79 6.32 -9.24 -2.82
C LEU A 79 5.21 -8.48 -3.53
N ARG A 80 5.59 -7.48 -4.32
CA ARG A 80 4.67 -6.70 -5.17
C ARG A 80 5.15 -6.75 -6.63
N PRO A 81 5.13 -7.94 -7.26
CA PRO A 81 5.74 -8.14 -8.57
C PRO A 81 5.06 -7.33 -9.68
N GLN A 82 3.80 -6.91 -9.46
CA GLN A 82 3.06 -6.08 -10.40
C GLN A 82 3.45 -4.60 -10.36
N THR A 83 4.13 -4.13 -9.29
CA THR A 83 4.51 -2.72 -9.18
C THR A 83 5.56 -2.38 -10.23
N PRO A 84 5.29 -1.44 -11.14
CA PRO A 84 6.22 -1.09 -12.20
C PRO A 84 7.49 -0.44 -11.63
N THR A 85 8.64 -0.78 -12.23
CA THR A 85 9.95 -0.27 -11.84
C THR A 85 10.54 0.60 -12.95
N LYS A 86 11.27 1.65 -12.56
CA LYS A 86 11.99 2.51 -13.52
C LYS A 86 13.19 1.76 -14.14
N PRO A 87 13.59 2.07 -15.39
CA PRO A 87 12.97 3.08 -16.25
C PRO A 87 11.66 2.59 -16.88
N PHE A 88 10.66 3.48 -16.93
CA PHE A 88 9.40 3.18 -17.61
C PHE A 88 9.54 3.29 -19.13
N SER A 89 8.73 2.54 -19.89
CA SER A 89 8.65 2.62 -21.35
C SER A 89 7.79 3.79 -21.84
N TYR A 90 7.24 4.56 -20.95
CA TYR A 90 6.34 5.70 -21.19
C TYR A 90 6.84 6.93 -20.41
N THR A 91 6.33 8.10 -20.76
CA THR A 91 6.67 9.38 -20.11
C THR A 91 5.66 9.71 -19.01
N THR A 92 6.15 10.30 -17.93
CA THR A 92 5.31 10.85 -16.86
C THR A 92 5.66 12.32 -16.63
N GLU A 93 4.67 13.13 -16.26
CA GLU A 93 4.80 14.54 -15.95
C GLU A 93 4.16 14.83 -14.60
N GLU A 94 4.90 15.52 -13.73
CA GLU A 94 4.33 16.04 -12.48
C GLU A 94 3.53 17.29 -12.81
N VAL A 95 2.27 17.31 -12.40
CA VAL A 95 1.34 18.40 -12.69
C VAL A 95 0.71 18.93 -11.41
N VAL A 96 0.25 20.16 -11.49
CA VAL A 96 -0.57 20.79 -10.44
C VAL A 96 -1.76 21.44 -11.13
N PHE A 97 -2.94 21.16 -10.62
CA PHE A 97 -4.18 21.81 -11.06
C PHE A 97 -4.95 22.37 -9.85
N THR A 98 -5.79 23.34 -10.09
CA THR A 98 -6.45 24.09 -9.01
C THR A 98 -7.95 23.88 -9.07
N ASN A 99 -8.52 23.52 -7.93
CA ASN A 99 -9.94 23.63 -7.67
C ASN A 99 -10.20 25.07 -7.16
N GLU A 100 -10.57 25.95 -8.05
CA GLU A 100 -10.78 27.38 -7.75
C GLU A 100 -11.93 27.59 -6.77
N THR A 101 -12.94 26.72 -6.79
CA THR A 101 -14.13 26.84 -5.93
C THR A 101 -13.79 26.60 -4.46
N GLU A 102 -12.89 25.64 -4.21
CA GLU A 102 -12.52 25.20 -2.86
C GLU A 102 -11.15 25.73 -2.41
N GLY A 103 -10.40 26.37 -3.31
CA GLY A 103 -9.07 26.88 -3.03
C GLY A 103 -8.03 25.79 -2.80
N ALA A 104 -8.22 24.61 -3.40
CA ALA A 104 -7.29 23.50 -3.29
C ALA A 104 -6.37 23.43 -4.52
N GLN A 105 -5.06 23.22 -4.28
CA GLN A 105 -4.09 22.91 -5.32
C GLN A 105 -3.76 21.42 -5.22
N LEU A 106 -4.02 20.71 -6.31
CA LEU A 106 -3.91 19.25 -6.36
C LEU A 106 -2.70 18.86 -7.20
N SER A 107 -1.77 18.17 -6.57
CA SER A 107 -0.56 17.68 -7.20
C SER A 107 -0.79 16.28 -7.74
N GLY A 108 -0.45 16.06 -8.99
CA GLY A 108 -0.69 14.79 -9.66
C GLY A 108 0.48 14.35 -10.54
N THR A 109 0.32 13.17 -11.11
CA THR A 109 1.19 12.63 -12.15
C THR A 109 0.33 12.30 -13.37
N LEU A 110 0.59 13.01 -14.47
CA LEU A 110 0.05 12.68 -15.78
C LEU A 110 0.97 11.65 -16.44
N THR A 111 0.41 10.50 -16.79
CA THR A 111 1.11 9.41 -17.45
C THR A 111 0.66 9.35 -18.90
N TYR A 112 1.60 9.46 -19.81
CA TYR A 112 1.36 9.42 -21.25
C TYR A 112 1.48 7.99 -21.80
N PRO A 113 0.77 7.62 -22.86
CA PRO A 113 0.94 6.31 -23.49
C PRO A 113 2.36 6.15 -24.09
N VAL A 114 2.77 4.91 -24.23
CA VAL A 114 4.02 4.55 -24.92
C VAL A 114 4.00 5.12 -26.35
N ASN A 115 5.09 5.77 -26.76
CA ASN A 115 5.21 6.46 -28.06
C ASN A 115 4.16 7.58 -28.26
N PHE A 116 3.85 8.33 -27.20
CA PHE A 116 2.84 9.40 -27.21
C PHE A 116 3.04 10.41 -28.36
N GLU A 117 4.29 10.69 -28.73
CA GLU A 117 4.66 11.58 -29.83
C GLU A 117 4.13 11.15 -31.20
N LYS A 118 3.73 9.88 -31.36
CA LYS A 118 3.13 9.34 -32.60
C LYS A 118 1.63 9.50 -32.66
N TYR A 119 0.99 9.88 -31.55
CA TYR A 119 -0.47 10.07 -31.50
C TYR A 119 -0.83 11.50 -31.86
N LYS A 120 -2.00 11.66 -32.47
CA LYS A 120 -2.66 12.96 -32.50
C LYS A 120 -3.20 13.23 -31.10
N LYS A 121 -2.71 14.25 -30.42
CA LYS A 121 -3.02 14.54 -29.01
C LYS A 121 -4.50 14.48 -28.67
N SER A 122 -5.36 15.06 -29.53
CA SER A 122 -6.82 15.06 -29.37
C SER A 122 -7.51 13.70 -29.53
N SER A 123 -6.75 12.63 -29.86
CA SER A 123 -7.30 11.28 -30.06
C SER A 123 -6.86 10.30 -28.98
N VAL A 124 -6.06 10.72 -28.01
CA VAL A 124 -5.61 9.86 -26.91
C VAL A 124 -6.67 9.89 -25.81
N PRO A 125 -7.29 8.76 -25.48
CA PRO A 125 -8.17 8.70 -24.33
C PRO A 125 -7.38 8.91 -23.05
N VAL A 126 -7.99 9.57 -22.07
CA VAL A 126 -7.41 9.81 -20.76
C VAL A 126 -8.34 9.36 -19.65
N VAL A 127 -7.78 8.74 -18.61
CA VAL A 127 -8.49 8.29 -17.42
C VAL A 127 -8.04 9.15 -16.23
N LEU A 128 -8.98 9.83 -15.58
CA LEU A 128 -8.78 10.40 -14.27
C LEU A 128 -9.02 9.29 -13.23
N MET A 129 -8.05 9.08 -12.34
CA MET A 129 -8.16 8.14 -11.23
C MET A 129 -8.51 8.92 -9.96
N VAL A 130 -9.63 8.57 -9.36
CA VAL A 130 -10.14 9.16 -8.12
C VAL A 130 -10.00 8.13 -7.02
N SER A 131 -9.36 8.51 -5.92
CA SER A 131 -9.12 7.66 -4.75
C SER A 131 -10.40 7.29 -4.02
N GLY A 132 -10.29 6.27 -3.17
CA GLY A 132 -11.35 5.84 -2.26
C GLY A 132 -11.49 6.75 -1.05
N SER A 133 -12.15 6.25 -0.02
CA SER A 133 -12.38 6.99 1.24
C SER A 133 -11.09 7.14 2.04
N GLY A 134 -10.94 8.30 2.69
CA GLY A 134 -9.79 8.66 3.53
C GLY A 134 -8.77 9.50 2.76
N ASP A 135 -7.69 9.87 3.44
CA ASP A 135 -6.62 10.70 2.91
C ASP A 135 -5.66 9.81 2.10
N GLN A 136 -5.78 9.81 0.79
CA GLN A 136 -5.03 8.93 -0.10
C GLN A 136 -4.00 9.70 -0.94
N ASN A 137 -2.83 9.09 -1.15
CA ASN A 137 -1.90 9.58 -2.14
C ASN A 137 -2.31 9.11 -3.55
N ARG A 138 -1.72 9.71 -4.58
CA ARG A 138 -1.99 9.45 -6.01
C ARG A 138 -1.82 7.99 -6.46
N ASP A 139 -1.14 7.16 -5.68
CA ASP A 139 -0.92 5.76 -5.96
C ASP A 139 -1.90 4.85 -5.22
N GLU A 140 -2.75 5.45 -4.34
CA GLU A 140 -3.61 4.74 -3.39
C GLU A 140 -2.81 3.67 -2.62
N GLU A 141 -1.65 4.10 -2.10
CA GLU A 141 -0.65 3.19 -1.54
C GLU A 141 -1.12 2.59 -0.22
N LEU A 142 -1.23 1.27 -0.21
CA LEU A 142 -1.61 0.49 0.95
C LEU A 142 -0.70 -0.73 1.08
N PHE A 143 -0.06 -0.91 2.23
CA PHE A 143 0.83 -2.04 2.52
C PHE A 143 1.91 -2.26 1.43
N ASP A 144 2.60 -1.21 1.06
CA ASP A 144 3.62 -1.18 -0.02
C ASP A 144 3.06 -1.57 -1.40
N HIS A 145 1.74 -1.63 -1.58
CA HIS A 145 1.10 -1.81 -2.86
C HIS A 145 0.61 -0.47 -3.40
N LYS A 146 0.79 -0.25 -4.71
CA LYS A 146 0.45 0.99 -5.43
C LYS A 146 -0.51 0.71 -6.56
N PRO A 147 -1.78 0.41 -6.26
CA PRO A 147 -2.73 -0.05 -7.28
C PRO A 147 -2.90 0.94 -8.43
N PHE A 148 -2.97 2.25 -8.16
CA PHE A 148 -3.12 3.24 -9.21
C PHE A 148 -1.88 3.36 -10.11
N LEU A 149 -0.67 3.19 -9.56
CA LEU A 149 0.54 3.12 -10.38
C LEU A 149 0.53 1.90 -11.31
N VAL A 150 0.06 0.74 -10.81
CA VAL A 150 -0.07 -0.50 -11.61
C VAL A 150 -1.08 -0.30 -12.74
N ILE A 151 -2.23 0.30 -12.45
CA ILE A 151 -3.26 0.58 -13.46
C ILE A 151 -2.73 1.59 -14.49
N ALA A 152 -2.06 2.66 -14.06
CA ALA A 152 -1.48 3.67 -14.95
C ALA A 152 -0.43 3.08 -15.89
N ASP A 153 0.42 2.18 -15.40
CA ASP A 153 1.39 1.45 -16.22
C ASP A 153 0.71 0.60 -17.29
N PHE A 154 -0.33 -0.13 -16.90
CA PHE A 154 -1.12 -0.92 -17.84
C PHE A 154 -1.80 -0.04 -18.90
N LEU A 155 -2.45 1.03 -18.51
CA LEU A 155 -3.10 1.97 -19.42
C LEU A 155 -2.10 2.58 -20.41
N ALA A 156 -0.96 3.06 -19.93
CA ALA A 156 0.08 3.65 -20.78
C ALA A 156 0.61 2.67 -21.83
N LYS A 157 0.79 1.40 -21.47
CA LYS A 157 1.18 0.33 -22.39
C LYS A 157 0.11 -0.02 -23.43
N ASN A 158 -1.14 0.36 -23.16
CA ASN A 158 -2.30 0.12 -24.04
C ASN A 158 -2.84 1.38 -24.73
N GLY A 159 -2.04 2.45 -24.81
CA GLY A 159 -2.38 3.64 -25.60
C GLY A 159 -3.31 4.63 -24.89
N ILE A 160 -3.47 4.51 -23.58
CA ILE A 160 -4.36 5.34 -22.75
C ILE A 160 -3.52 6.17 -21.78
N ALA A 161 -3.76 7.47 -21.74
CA ALA A 161 -3.18 8.36 -20.73
C ALA A 161 -3.92 8.23 -19.39
N SER A 162 -3.28 8.64 -18.31
CA SER A 162 -3.96 8.69 -17.00
C SER A 162 -3.45 9.83 -16.14
N LEU A 163 -4.36 10.46 -15.39
CA LEU A 163 -4.03 11.42 -14.35
C LEU A 163 -4.37 10.80 -12.99
N ARG A 164 -3.38 10.76 -12.11
CA ARG A 164 -3.48 10.38 -10.69
C ARG A 164 -3.08 11.58 -9.86
N TYR A 165 -3.78 11.87 -8.79
CA TYR A 165 -3.46 13.01 -7.93
C TYR A 165 -3.55 12.66 -6.45
N ASP A 166 -2.80 13.35 -5.62
CA ASP A 166 -2.89 13.26 -4.17
C ASP A 166 -4.15 14.01 -3.72
N ASP A 167 -4.91 13.44 -2.80
CA ASP A 167 -6.05 14.12 -2.20
C ASP A 167 -5.62 15.44 -1.56
N ARG A 168 -6.56 16.38 -1.38
CA ARG A 168 -6.28 17.65 -0.72
C ARG A 168 -5.64 17.43 0.65
N GLY A 169 -4.53 18.14 0.92
CA GLY A 169 -3.77 18.02 2.16
C GLY A 169 -2.86 16.79 2.25
N VAL A 170 -2.82 15.95 1.21
CA VAL A 170 -1.96 14.78 1.15
C VAL A 170 -0.78 15.05 0.20
N GLY A 171 0.38 14.50 0.51
CA GLY A 171 1.58 14.59 -0.32
C GLY A 171 1.98 16.04 -0.60
N LYS A 172 1.86 16.44 -1.87
CA LYS A 172 2.12 17.82 -2.32
C LYS A 172 0.84 18.65 -2.55
N SER A 173 -0.32 18.04 -2.41
CA SER A 173 -1.60 18.73 -2.53
C SER A 173 -1.87 19.59 -1.31
N THR A 174 -2.48 20.75 -1.53
CA THR A 174 -2.87 21.70 -0.47
C THR A 174 -4.37 21.94 -0.51
N GLY A 175 -4.89 22.67 0.45
CA GLY A 175 -6.29 23.07 0.53
C GLY A 175 -6.92 22.72 1.87
N PRO A 176 -8.19 23.14 2.09
CA PRO A 176 -8.90 22.84 3.32
C PRO A 176 -9.16 21.34 3.46
N THR A 177 -8.78 20.77 4.61
CA THR A 177 -9.01 19.34 4.93
C THR A 177 -10.04 19.13 6.03
N LYS A 178 -10.37 20.18 6.78
CA LYS A 178 -11.34 20.10 7.87
C LYS A 178 -12.75 19.91 7.33
N ASN A 179 -13.40 18.82 7.72
CA ASN A 179 -14.77 18.46 7.30
C ASN A 179 -14.89 18.25 5.77
N THR A 180 -13.88 17.70 5.11
CA THR A 180 -13.96 17.33 3.70
C THR A 180 -15.12 16.34 3.48
N THR A 181 -15.98 16.65 2.51
CA THR A 181 -17.15 15.84 2.14
C THR A 181 -16.96 15.23 0.76
N THR A 182 -17.86 14.35 0.38
CA THR A 182 -17.88 13.77 -0.98
C THR A 182 -18.04 14.85 -2.06
N GLU A 183 -18.79 15.92 -1.80
CA GLU A 183 -18.95 17.04 -2.71
C GLU A 183 -17.63 17.79 -2.93
N ASN A 184 -16.83 17.96 -1.88
CA ASN A 184 -15.49 18.57 -2.02
C ASN A 184 -14.58 17.69 -2.89
N ASN A 185 -14.60 16.37 -2.70
CA ASN A 185 -13.82 15.44 -3.51
C ASN A 185 -14.32 15.38 -4.97
N LEU A 186 -15.65 15.52 -5.17
CA LEU A 186 -16.22 15.66 -6.52
C LEU A 186 -15.69 16.91 -7.21
N ALA A 187 -15.69 18.07 -6.52
CA ALA A 187 -15.17 19.31 -7.09
C ALA A 187 -13.67 19.23 -7.43
N ASP A 188 -12.88 18.47 -6.66
CA ASP A 188 -11.47 18.20 -6.98
C ASP A 188 -11.33 17.32 -8.24
N ALA A 189 -12.18 16.31 -8.38
CA ALA A 189 -12.19 15.45 -9.56
C ALA A 189 -12.63 16.24 -10.82
N GLU A 190 -13.64 17.11 -10.70
CA GLU A 190 -14.08 18.00 -11.80
C GLU A 190 -12.96 18.97 -12.22
N ALA A 191 -12.19 19.52 -11.28
CA ALA A 191 -11.02 20.33 -11.59
C ALA A 191 -9.94 19.53 -12.33
N GLY A 192 -9.73 18.25 -11.96
CA GLY A 192 -8.84 17.33 -12.67
C GLY A 192 -9.31 17.05 -14.11
N ILE A 193 -10.63 16.88 -14.33
CA ILE A 193 -11.20 16.72 -15.67
C ILE A 193 -11.02 18.00 -16.49
N ALA A 194 -11.24 19.17 -15.89
CA ALA A 194 -11.09 20.44 -16.58
C ALA A 194 -9.63 20.75 -16.96
N TYR A 195 -8.67 20.20 -16.23
CA TYR A 195 -7.24 20.32 -16.52
C TYR A 195 -6.84 19.49 -17.73
N LEU A 196 -7.46 18.33 -17.98
CA LEU A 196 -7.16 17.39 -19.06
C LEU A 196 -7.67 17.84 -20.43
#